data_b68367bb2e994119e5f0e49b7bc00d81
#
_entry.id   b68367bb2e994119e5f0e49b7bc00d81
#
_cell.length_a   1.000
_cell.length_b   1.000
_cell.length_c   1.000
_cell.angle_alpha   90.00
_cell.angle_beta   90.00
_cell.angle_gamma   90.00
#
_symmetry.space_group_name_H-M   'P 1'
#
loop_
_entity.id
_entity.type
_entity.pdbx_description
1 polymer ?
#
loop_
_entity_poly.entity_id
_entity_poly.type
_entity_poly.pdbx_seq_one_letter_code
_entity_poly.pdbx_strand_id
1 'polypeptide(L)'
;MLLIGFAAALFFIHRYYNQQLKREVNRAQKSERLKSVFLDNASQTLRAPLNAILGYSNMILEEKNETMDAVQVKQMAGHIQQSSQELLDFIKQLMDLSGFDGGMPSFTFIEVNLAELMASYRREAMNLTRSDVSIRVRTDLSPHCKVTLDTNFMHQLMMHLLNNAAKHATQGEIVVTYTSERKGLKVMINYLGNGQADVINEDIFSYLQKDALKMNGDVNGLGLPISKAIIDAVGGELDIETQDGRKTVAQFWFPCKMRDKHKRN
;
A
#
# COMPACT_ATOMS: atom_id res chain seq x y z
N MET A 1 -24.17 42.20 30.81
CA MET A 1 -23.89 40.75 30.91
C MET A 1 -24.34 39.97 29.67
N LEU A 2 -25.57 40.14 29.15
CA LEU A 2 -26.10 39.46 27.96
C LEU A 2 -25.28 39.73 26.68
N LEU A 3 -24.87 40.97 26.44
CA LEU A 3 -24.03 41.32 25.25
C LEU A 3 -22.65 40.67 25.24
N ILE A 4 -22.01 40.52 26.42
CA ILE A 4 -20.69 39.87 26.55
C ILE A 4 -20.83 38.37 26.27
N GLY A 5 -21.90 37.74 26.79
CA GLY A 5 -22.18 36.34 26.51
C GLY A 5 -22.43 36.04 25.01
N PHE A 6 -23.18 36.92 24.32
CA PHE A 6 -23.46 36.83 22.91
C PHE A 6 -22.19 37.02 22.07
N ALA A 7 -21.33 38.00 22.40
CA ALA A 7 -20.06 38.19 21.70
C ALA A 7 -19.11 36.99 21.89
N ALA A 8 -19.05 36.41 23.10
CA ALA A 8 -18.25 35.21 23.35
C ALA A 8 -18.78 34.01 22.54
N ALA A 9 -20.10 33.81 22.48
CA ALA A 9 -20.69 32.72 21.67
C ALA A 9 -20.36 32.88 20.17
N LEU A 10 -20.49 34.10 19.63
CA LEU A 10 -20.12 34.36 18.23
C LEU A 10 -18.63 34.11 17.97
N PHE A 11 -17.76 34.48 18.89
CA PHE A 11 -16.32 34.24 18.80
C PHE A 11 -16.01 32.72 18.78
N PHE A 12 -16.64 31.95 19.66
CA PHE A 12 -16.44 30.49 19.68
C PHE A 12 -17.00 29.81 18.42
N ILE A 13 -18.17 30.23 17.94
CA ILE A 13 -18.77 29.73 16.71
C ILE A 13 -17.84 30.05 15.52
N HIS A 14 -17.40 31.31 15.40
CA HIS A 14 -16.48 31.73 14.34
C HIS A 14 -15.15 30.93 14.38
N ARG A 15 -14.57 30.75 15.57
CA ARG A 15 -13.34 29.97 15.76
C ARG A 15 -13.55 28.49 15.38
N TYR A 16 -14.69 27.91 15.74
CA TYR A 16 -15.05 26.54 15.39
C TYR A 16 -15.17 26.35 13.87
N TYR A 17 -15.91 27.21 13.19
CA TYR A 17 -16.07 27.16 11.75
C TYR A 17 -14.74 27.40 11.01
N ASN A 18 -13.92 28.34 11.45
CA ASN A 18 -12.60 28.57 10.86
C ASN A 18 -11.67 27.38 11.04
N GLN A 19 -11.72 26.67 12.16
CA GLN A 19 -10.94 25.46 12.35
C GLN A 19 -11.43 24.31 11.44
N GLN A 20 -12.72 24.16 11.29
CA GLN A 20 -13.31 23.19 10.34
C GLN A 20 -12.91 23.51 8.91
N LEU A 21 -13.09 24.77 8.49
CA LEU A 21 -12.74 25.21 7.14
C LEU A 21 -11.24 24.99 6.85
N LYS A 22 -10.37 25.34 7.78
CA LYS A 22 -8.92 25.08 7.63
C LYS A 22 -8.60 23.59 7.49
N ARG A 23 -9.31 22.71 8.21
CA ARG A 23 -9.15 21.25 8.06
C ARG A 23 -9.58 20.76 6.69
N GLU A 24 -10.71 21.23 6.19
CA GLU A 24 -11.22 20.86 4.85
C GLU A 24 -10.31 21.39 3.73
N VAL A 25 -9.85 22.64 3.84
CA VAL A 25 -8.89 23.24 2.87
C VAL A 25 -7.58 22.46 2.89
N ASN A 26 -7.04 22.13 4.06
CA ASN A 26 -5.83 21.33 4.16
C ASN A 26 -5.98 19.91 3.60
N ARG A 27 -7.17 19.29 3.79
CA ARG A 27 -7.50 17.98 3.20
C ARG A 27 -7.55 18.06 1.68
N ALA A 28 -8.26 19.08 1.15
CA ALA A 28 -8.35 19.29 -0.29
C ALA A 28 -6.97 19.56 -0.92
N GLN A 29 -6.17 20.43 -0.30
CA GLN A 29 -4.80 20.72 -0.78
C GLN A 29 -3.89 19.50 -0.72
N LYS A 30 -3.99 18.67 0.34
CA LYS A 30 -3.26 17.40 0.41
C LYS A 30 -3.67 16.44 -0.70
N SER A 31 -4.97 16.31 -0.97
CA SER A 31 -5.50 15.46 -2.03
C SER A 31 -5.01 15.92 -3.41
N GLU A 32 -5.08 17.23 -3.69
CA GLU A 32 -4.63 17.81 -4.96
C GLU A 32 -3.12 17.64 -5.18
N ARG A 33 -2.34 17.82 -4.12
CA ARG A 33 -0.88 17.62 -4.16
C ARG A 33 -0.52 16.15 -4.37
N LEU A 34 -1.24 15.23 -3.71
CA LEU A 34 -1.11 13.77 -3.96
C LEU A 34 -1.37 13.45 -5.42
N LYS A 35 -2.45 13.98 -5.98
CA LYS A 35 -2.83 13.77 -7.38
C LYS A 35 -1.74 14.26 -8.34
N SER A 36 -1.17 15.44 -8.11
CA SER A 36 -0.13 16.02 -8.98
C SER A 36 1.16 15.18 -8.93
N VAL A 37 1.69 14.91 -7.74
CA VAL A 37 2.91 14.09 -7.57
C VAL A 37 2.71 12.67 -8.09
N PHE A 38 1.52 12.14 -7.91
CA PHE A 38 1.14 10.82 -8.41
C PHE A 38 1.14 10.77 -9.96
N LEU A 39 0.54 11.75 -10.63
CA LEU A 39 0.53 11.81 -12.09
C LEU A 39 1.94 11.97 -12.68
N ASP A 40 2.80 12.75 -12.03
CA ASP A 40 4.20 12.92 -12.42
C ASP A 40 4.97 11.60 -12.31
N ASN A 41 4.82 10.89 -11.19
CA ASN A 41 5.45 9.58 -10.98
C ASN A 41 4.86 8.52 -11.92
N ALA A 42 3.54 8.52 -12.13
CA ALA A 42 2.87 7.63 -13.06
C ALA A 42 3.44 7.76 -14.47
N SER A 43 3.64 8.99 -14.95
CA SER A 43 4.23 9.26 -16.28
C SER A 43 5.65 8.71 -16.41
N GLN A 44 6.45 8.79 -15.35
CA GLN A 44 7.82 8.23 -15.35
C GLN A 44 7.81 6.71 -15.30
N THR A 45 6.97 6.13 -14.45
CA THR A 45 6.85 4.67 -14.28
C THR A 45 6.32 3.98 -15.53
N LEU A 46 5.40 4.63 -16.28
CA LEU A 46 4.91 4.13 -17.56
C LEU A 46 5.98 4.15 -18.66
N ARG A 47 6.93 5.08 -18.59
CA ARG A 47 7.94 5.26 -19.64
C ARG A 47 8.90 4.07 -19.73
N ALA A 48 9.32 3.50 -18.61
CA ALA A 48 10.31 2.41 -18.59
C ALA A 48 9.80 1.13 -19.29
N PRO A 49 8.65 0.53 -18.93
CA PRO A 49 8.13 -0.67 -19.60
C PRO A 49 7.74 -0.38 -21.04
N LEU A 50 7.22 0.83 -21.35
CA LEU A 50 6.89 1.22 -22.72
C LEU A 50 8.14 1.30 -23.59
N ASN A 51 9.23 1.87 -23.11
CA ASN A 51 10.51 1.93 -23.81
C ASN A 51 11.10 0.53 -24.02
N ALA A 52 10.96 -0.38 -23.06
CA ALA A 52 11.40 -1.76 -23.19
C ALA A 52 10.60 -2.50 -24.28
N ILE A 53 9.27 -2.37 -24.27
CA ILE A 53 8.41 -2.94 -25.32
C ILE A 53 8.82 -2.42 -26.70
N LEU A 54 8.94 -1.10 -26.85
CA LEU A 54 9.32 -0.48 -28.13
C LEU A 54 10.74 -0.88 -28.55
N GLY A 55 11.70 -0.89 -27.61
CA GLY A 55 13.08 -1.28 -27.89
C GLY A 55 13.20 -2.70 -28.39
N TYR A 56 12.62 -3.68 -27.68
CA TYR A 56 12.66 -5.08 -28.13
C TYR A 56 11.85 -5.31 -29.39
N SER A 57 10.71 -4.62 -29.59
CA SER A 57 9.94 -4.69 -30.83
C SER A 57 10.75 -4.17 -32.02
N ASN A 58 11.43 -3.04 -31.86
CA ASN A 58 12.27 -2.50 -32.93
C ASN A 58 13.45 -3.42 -33.27
N MET A 59 14.08 -4.04 -32.25
CA MET A 59 15.15 -5.02 -32.46
C MET A 59 14.68 -6.25 -33.27
N ILE A 60 13.44 -6.70 -33.03
CA ILE A 60 12.84 -7.81 -33.80
C ILE A 60 12.50 -7.37 -35.24
N LEU A 61 12.08 -6.11 -35.44
CA LEU A 61 11.65 -5.58 -36.73
C LEU A 61 12.79 -5.05 -37.62
N GLU A 62 13.98 -4.79 -37.07
CA GLU A 62 15.13 -4.35 -37.86
C GLU A 62 15.61 -5.43 -38.80
N GLU A 63 15.31 -5.28 -40.11
CA GLU A 63 15.62 -6.23 -41.21
C GLU A 63 17.12 -6.57 -41.37
N LYS A 64 18.02 -5.83 -40.69
CA LYS A 64 19.48 -6.05 -40.77
C LYS A 64 20.01 -7.24 -39.97
N ASN A 65 19.14 -7.90 -39.17
CA ASN A 65 19.54 -9.01 -38.32
C ASN A 65 19.25 -10.37 -38.96
N GLU A 66 19.78 -10.64 -40.18
CA GLU A 66 19.78 -11.98 -40.80
C GLU A 66 20.43 -13.09 -39.92
N THR A 67 20.98 -12.69 -38.76
CA THR A 67 21.70 -13.60 -37.84
C THR A 67 20.92 -13.89 -36.55
N MET A 68 19.72 -13.32 -36.34
CA MET A 68 18.97 -13.54 -35.11
C MET A 68 18.34 -14.95 -35.10
N ASP A 69 18.70 -15.75 -34.13
CA ASP A 69 18.13 -17.10 -34.01
C ASP A 69 16.73 -17.07 -33.35
N ALA A 70 15.97 -18.14 -33.49
CA ALA A 70 14.64 -18.25 -32.91
C ALA A 70 14.62 -18.17 -31.40
N VAL A 71 15.75 -18.46 -30.72
CA VAL A 71 15.90 -18.39 -29.28
C VAL A 71 15.97 -16.91 -28.82
N GLN A 72 16.72 -16.07 -29.54
CA GLN A 72 16.84 -14.65 -29.28
C GLN A 72 15.50 -13.93 -29.48
N VAL A 73 14.78 -14.24 -30.58
CA VAL A 73 13.44 -13.70 -30.82
C VAL A 73 12.47 -14.08 -29.70
N LYS A 74 12.51 -15.33 -29.25
CA LYS A 74 11.68 -15.81 -28.13
C LYS A 74 12.01 -15.09 -26.82
N GLN A 75 13.28 -14.83 -26.53
CA GLN A 75 13.70 -14.07 -25.34
C GLN A 75 13.19 -12.64 -25.39
N MET A 76 13.32 -11.95 -26.53
CA MET A 76 12.82 -10.58 -26.70
C MET A 76 11.30 -10.50 -26.58
N ALA A 77 10.57 -11.47 -27.18
CA ALA A 77 9.13 -11.59 -27.02
C ALA A 77 8.73 -11.81 -25.54
N GLY A 78 9.54 -12.59 -24.79
CA GLY A 78 9.37 -12.77 -23.35
C GLY A 78 9.51 -11.46 -22.56
N HIS A 79 10.51 -10.66 -22.89
CA HIS A 79 10.67 -9.32 -22.26
C HIS A 79 9.54 -8.36 -22.61
N ILE A 80 9.04 -8.39 -23.86
CA ILE A 80 7.87 -7.61 -24.27
C ILE A 80 6.64 -8.03 -23.45
N GLN A 81 6.42 -9.34 -23.31
CA GLN A 81 5.29 -9.87 -22.54
C GLN A 81 5.39 -9.47 -21.06
N GLN A 82 6.57 -9.60 -20.46
CA GLN A 82 6.80 -9.18 -19.07
C GLN A 82 6.53 -7.69 -18.87
N SER A 83 7.13 -6.81 -19.70
CA SER A 83 6.91 -5.37 -19.63
C SER A 83 5.47 -4.96 -19.88
N SER A 84 4.76 -5.70 -20.74
CA SER A 84 3.31 -5.48 -20.94
C SER A 84 2.49 -5.85 -19.71
N GLN A 85 2.84 -6.94 -19.02
CA GLN A 85 2.17 -7.32 -17.78
C GLN A 85 2.42 -6.29 -16.67
N GLU A 86 3.66 -5.83 -16.50
CA GLU A 86 4.02 -4.77 -15.57
C GLU A 86 3.21 -3.49 -15.82
N LEU A 87 3.02 -3.13 -17.11
CA LEU A 87 2.21 -1.97 -17.49
C LEU A 87 0.73 -2.15 -17.14
N LEU A 88 0.17 -3.34 -17.37
CA LEU A 88 -1.22 -3.66 -17.02
C LEU A 88 -1.45 -3.62 -15.51
N ASP A 89 -0.53 -4.18 -14.74
CA ASP A 89 -0.60 -4.18 -13.27
C ASP A 89 -0.51 -2.76 -12.71
N PHE A 90 0.32 -1.92 -13.32
CA PHE A 90 0.42 -0.51 -12.98
C PHE A 90 -0.88 0.26 -13.32
N ILE A 91 -1.46 0.05 -14.50
CA ILE A 91 -2.75 0.66 -14.88
C ILE A 91 -3.86 0.23 -13.91
N LYS A 92 -3.87 -1.03 -13.49
CA LYS A 92 -4.83 -1.53 -12.51
C LYS A 92 -4.69 -0.80 -11.17
N GLN A 93 -3.46 -0.62 -10.67
CA GLN A 93 -3.18 0.17 -9.47
C GLN A 93 -3.62 1.63 -9.63
N LEU A 94 -3.43 2.22 -10.81
CA LEU A 94 -3.91 3.55 -11.17
C LEU A 94 -5.44 3.66 -11.12
N MET A 95 -6.15 2.66 -11.64
CA MET A 95 -7.61 2.63 -11.63
C MET A 95 -8.16 2.45 -10.21
N ASP A 96 -7.50 1.64 -9.40
CA ASP A 96 -7.84 1.46 -7.99
C ASP A 96 -7.71 2.79 -7.22
N LEU A 97 -6.74 3.63 -7.56
CA LEU A 97 -6.57 4.99 -7.02
C LEU A 97 -7.53 6.01 -7.61
N SER A 98 -7.92 5.89 -8.88
CA SER A 98 -8.86 6.80 -9.54
C SER A 98 -10.25 6.77 -8.87
N GLY A 99 -10.61 5.68 -8.20
CA GLY A 99 -11.79 5.61 -7.33
C GLY A 99 -11.76 6.63 -6.17
N PHE A 100 -10.60 7.26 -5.89
CA PHE A 100 -10.45 8.33 -4.90
C PHE A 100 -10.76 9.74 -5.46
N ASP A 101 -11.01 9.90 -6.76
CA ASP A 101 -11.08 11.20 -7.46
C ASP A 101 -12.40 11.97 -7.26
N GLY A 102 -13.40 11.39 -6.58
CA GLY A 102 -14.73 12.03 -6.41
C GLY A 102 -15.20 12.18 -4.97
N GLY A 103 -14.37 11.85 -4.00
CA GLY A 103 -14.77 11.80 -2.60
C GLY A 103 -14.12 10.59 -1.91
N MET A 104 -14.35 10.42 -0.62
CA MET A 104 -13.87 9.23 0.11
C MET A 104 -14.21 7.95 -0.66
N PRO A 105 -13.27 6.96 -0.75
CA PRO A 105 -13.58 5.66 -1.34
C PRO A 105 -14.84 5.10 -0.69
N SER A 106 -15.75 4.59 -1.49
CA SER A 106 -16.95 3.94 -0.98
C SER A 106 -16.55 2.58 -0.40
N PHE A 107 -16.29 2.54 0.90
CA PHE A 107 -15.96 1.31 1.60
C PHE A 107 -17.21 0.44 1.78
N THR A 108 -17.12 -0.82 1.41
CA THR A 108 -18.16 -1.83 1.67
C THR A 108 -17.78 -2.67 2.87
N PHE A 109 -18.23 -2.27 4.05
CA PHE A 109 -17.93 -2.96 5.29
C PHE A 109 -18.79 -4.22 5.44
N ILE A 110 -18.16 -5.39 5.52
CA ILE A 110 -18.80 -6.69 5.78
C ILE A 110 -18.18 -7.36 7.01
N GLU A 111 -18.98 -8.17 7.70
CA GLU A 111 -18.50 -8.97 8.84
C GLU A 111 -17.89 -10.27 8.34
N VAL A 112 -16.60 -10.49 8.63
CA VAL A 112 -15.85 -11.68 8.21
C VAL A 112 -15.13 -12.34 9.38
N ASN A 113 -14.77 -13.62 9.25
CA ASN A 113 -13.89 -14.31 10.19
C ASN A 113 -12.44 -13.86 9.96
N LEU A 114 -11.83 -13.25 10.98
CA LEU A 114 -10.49 -12.68 10.87
C LEU A 114 -9.41 -13.75 10.67
N ALA A 115 -9.52 -14.91 11.35
CA ALA A 115 -8.56 -15.98 11.21
C ALA A 115 -8.56 -16.60 9.80
N GLU A 116 -9.75 -16.81 9.21
CA GLU A 116 -9.90 -17.29 7.83
C GLU A 116 -9.33 -16.30 6.82
N LEU A 117 -9.61 -15.01 7.03
CA LEU A 117 -9.11 -13.93 6.18
C LEU A 117 -7.57 -13.86 6.21
N MET A 118 -6.95 -13.89 7.39
CA MET A 118 -5.49 -13.88 7.53
C MET A 118 -4.85 -15.15 6.96
N ALA A 119 -5.52 -16.30 7.08
CA ALA A 119 -5.06 -17.54 6.48
C ALA A 119 -5.10 -17.49 4.94
N SER A 120 -6.08 -16.80 4.33
CA SER A 120 -6.14 -16.61 2.88
C SER A 120 -4.96 -15.75 2.38
N TYR A 121 -4.67 -14.65 3.04
CA TYR A 121 -3.53 -13.77 2.71
C TYR A 121 -2.19 -14.51 2.85
N ARG A 122 -2.04 -15.31 3.92
CA ARG A 122 -0.85 -16.15 4.06
C ARG A 122 -0.67 -17.10 2.89
N ARG A 123 -1.73 -17.81 2.47
CA ARG A 123 -1.65 -18.75 1.33
C ARG A 123 -1.26 -18.06 0.03
N GLU A 124 -1.84 -16.90 -0.23
CA GLU A 124 -1.54 -16.10 -1.41
C GLU A 124 -0.10 -15.60 -1.40
N ALA A 125 0.34 -15.01 -0.30
CA ALA A 125 1.68 -14.45 -0.14
C ALA A 125 2.79 -15.52 -0.13
N MET A 126 2.52 -16.77 0.26
CA MET A 126 3.49 -17.86 0.17
C MET A 126 3.95 -18.13 -1.25
N ASN A 127 3.13 -17.84 -2.27
CA ASN A 127 3.52 -17.96 -3.68
C ASN A 127 4.51 -16.86 -4.12
N LEU A 128 4.65 -15.81 -3.34
CA LEU A 128 5.53 -14.66 -3.62
C LEU A 128 6.88 -14.78 -2.91
N THR A 129 6.98 -15.68 -1.92
CA THR A 129 8.21 -15.85 -1.14
C THR A 129 9.18 -16.79 -1.83
N ARG A 130 10.48 -16.59 -1.56
CA ARG A 130 11.51 -17.54 -1.92
C ARG A 130 11.32 -18.87 -1.16
N SER A 131 11.88 -19.95 -1.67
CA SER A 131 11.75 -21.29 -1.08
C SER A 131 12.33 -21.42 0.34
N ASP A 132 13.28 -20.54 0.70
CA ASP A 132 13.94 -20.47 2.00
C ASP A 132 13.25 -19.51 3.00
N VAL A 133 12.14 -18.89 2.61
CA VAL A 133 11.37 -17.94 3.43
C VAL A 133 9.96 -18.48 3.66
N SER A 134 9.55 -18.56 4.91
CA SER A 134 8.19 -18.98 5.29
C SER A 134 7.39 -17.82 5.91
N ILE A 135 6.04 -17.93 5.86
CA ILE A 135 5.15 -16.96 6.51
C ILE A 135 4.45 -17.64 7.68
N ARG A 136 4.63 -17.08 8.88
CA ARG A 136 3.96 -17.52 10.10
C ARG A 136 2.97 -16.46 10.58
N VAL A 137 1.76 -16.89 10.90
CA VAL A 137 0.71 -16.03 11.48
C VAL A 137 0.59 -16.31 12.97
N ARG A 138 0.52 -15.24 13.80
CA ARG A 138 0.37 -15.31 15.26
C ARG A 138 -0.75 -14.37 15.71
N THR A 139 -1.51 -14.78 16.70
CA THR A 139 -2.55 -13.97 17.33
C THR A 139 -2.91 -14.50 18.70
N ASP A 140 -3.41 -13.64 19.56
CA ASP A 140 -4.05 -13.94 20.84
C ASP A 140 -5.60 -13.93 20.76
N LEU A 141 -6.15 -13.68 19.56
CA LEU A 141 -7.58 -13.65 19.34
C LEU A 141 -8.14 -15.05 19.09
N SER A 142 -9.42 -15.23 19.46
CA SER A 142 -10.15 -16.46 19.18
C SER A 142 -10.17 -16.78 17.67
N PRO A 143 -10.08 -18.07 17.28
CA PRO A 143 -10.30 -18.50 15.89
C PRO A 143 -11.66 -18.08 15.31
N HIS A 144 -12.64 -17.79 16.18
CA HIS A 144 -13.97 -17.33 15.80
C HIS A 144 -14.15 -15.82 15.91
N CYS A 145 -13.06 -15.05 16.08
CA CYS A 145 -13.11 -13.60 16.11
C CYS A 145 -13.62 -13.08 14.78
N LYS A 146 -14.69 -12.27 14.84
CA LYS A 146 -15.26 -11.59 13.68
C LYS A 146 -14.88 -10.13 13.68
N VAL A 147 -14.61 -9.60 12.49
CA VAL A 147 -14.28 -8.19 12.25
C VAL A 147 -15.14 -7.63 11.14
N THR A 148 -15.55 -6.37 11.28
CA THR A 148 -16.28 -5.63 10.23
C THR A 148 -15.29 -4.72 9.52
N LEU A 149 -14.98 -5.01 8.26
CA LEU A 149 -14.04 -4.26 7.43
C LEU A 149 -14.40 -4.40 5.94
N ASP A 150 -13.77 -3.58 5.11
CA ASP A 150 -13.80 -3.77 3.65
C ASP A 150 -12.69 -4.77 3.26
N THR A 151 -13.10 -5.88 2.67
CA THR A 151 -12.17 -6.98 2.32
C THR A 151 -11.25 -6.64 1.16
N ASN A 152 -11.68 -5.79 0.22
CA ASN A 152 -10.84 -5.36 -0.91
C ASN A 152 -9.73 -4.43 -0.42
N PHE A 153 -10.10 -3.46 0.40
CA PHE A 153 -9.15 -2.58 1.09
C PHE A 153 -8.11 -3.38 1.89
N MET A 154 -8.59 -4.29 2.74
CA MET A 154 -7.72 -5.11 3.58
C MET A 154 -6.80 -6.02 2.76
N HIS A 155 -7.32 -6.59 1.66
CA HIS A 155 -6.53 -7.40 0.73
C HIS A 155 -5.40 -6.58 0.10
N GLN A 156 -5.70 -5.41 -0.48
CA GLN A 156 -4.69 -4.54 -1.09
C GLN A 156 -3.59 -4.16 -0.09
N LEU A 157 -3.98 -3.69 1.11
CA LEU A 157 -3.05 -3.31 2.17
C LEU A 157 -2.14 -4.47 2.57
N MET A 158 -2.74 -5.63 2.87
CA MET A 158 -1.99 -6.83 3.28
C MET A 158 -1.06 -7.33 2.18
N MET A 159 -1.52 -7.38 0.92
CA MET A 159 -0.71 -7.88 -0.18
C MET A 159 0.44 -6.93 -0.53
N HIS A 160 0.26 -5.61 -0.46
CA HIS A 160 1.35 -4.66 -0.63
C HIS A 160 2.44 -4.84 0.43
N LEU A 161 2.05 -4.97 1.71
CA LEU A 161 3.02 -5.14 2.80
C LEU A 161 3.69 -6.52 2.78
N LEU A 162 2.94 -7.58 2.48
CA LEU A 162 3.49 -8.94 2.36
C LEU A 162 4.40 -9.09 1.14
N ASN A 163 4.07 -8.45 0.03
CA ASN A 163 4.90 -8.44 -1.17
C ASN A 163 6.22 -7.71 -0.91
N ASN A 164 6.17 -6.56 -0.23
CA ASN A 164 7.36 -5.86 0.23
C ASN A 164 8.21 -6.76 1.15
N ALA A 165 7.60 -7.42 2.14
CA ALA A 165 8.30 -8.34 3.01
C ALA A 165 8.92 -9.52 2.24
N ALA A 166 8.19 -10.13 1.29
CA ALA A 166 8.68 -11.24 0.48
C ALA A 166 9.87 -10.85 -0.41
N LYS A 167 9.84 -9.63 -0.97
CA LYS A 167 10.92 -9.08 -1.81
C LYS A 167 12.21 -8.84 -1.01
N HIS A 168 12.10 -8.34 0.21
CA HIS A 168 13.23 -7.89 1.01
C HIS A 168 13.70 -8.90 2.09
N ALA A 169 12.89 -9.91 2.41
CA ALA A 169 13.29 -10.97 3.33
C ALA A 169 14.44 -11.80 2.74
N THR A 170 15.52 -11.94 3.50
CA THR A 170 16.73 -12.66 3.04
C THR A 170 16.74 -14.11 3.46
N GLN A 171 16.14 -14.43 4.61
CA GLN A 171 16.07 -15.78 5.17
C GLN A 171 15.08 -15.89 6.34
N GLY A 172 14.64 -17.08 6.66
CA GLY A 172 13.87 -17.39 7.86
C GLY A 172 12.38 -17.16 7.72
N GLU A 173 11.77 -16.43 8.65
CA GLU A 173 10.32 -16.27 8.73
C GLU A 173 9.89 -14.81 8.59
N ILE A 174 8.85 -14.59 7.80
CA ILE A 174 8.00 -13.39 7.86
C ILE A 174 6.92 -13.68 8.91
N VAL A 175 6.92 -12.96 10.02
CA VAL A 175 5.97 -13.16 11.11
C VAL A 175 4.89 -12.09 11.05
N VAL A 176 3.66 -12.51 10.77
CA VAL A 176 2.46 -11.67 10.79
C VAL A 176 1.78 -11.83 12.14
N THR A 177 1.71 -10.76 12.93
CA THR A 177 1.00 -10.75 14.22
C THR A 177 -0.20 -9.83 14.12
N TYR A 178 -1.39 -10.27 14.55
CA TYR A 178 -2.56 -9.42 14.60
C TYR A 178 -3.26 -9.50 15.96
N THR A 179 -3.69 -8.33 16.44
CA THR A 179 -4.27 -8.15 17.79
C THR A 179 -5.39 -7.12 17.77
N SER A 180 -6.21 -7.10 18.82
CA SER A 180 -7.20 -6.05 19.06
C SER A 180 -6.58 -4.98 19.96
N GLU A 181 -6.44 -3.76 19.43
CA GLU A 181 -5.87 -2.62 20.13
C GLU A 181 -6.70 -1.36 19.88
N ARG A 182 -6.89 -0.50 20.88
CA ARG A 182 -7.58 0.81 20.76
C ARG A 182 -8.94 0.76 20.04
N LYS A 183 -9.75 -0.29 20.28
CA LYS A 183 -11.04 -0.57 19.59
C LYS A 183 -10.88 -0.72 18.06
N GLY A 184 -9.79 -1.32 17.62
CA GLY A 184 -9.46 -1.55 16.22
C GLY A 184 -8.61 -2.80 16.05
N LEU A 185 -8.24 -3.06 14.82
CA LEU A 185 -7.32 -4.12 14.42
C LEU A 185 -5.92 -3.53 14.25
N LYS A 186 -4.95 -4.14 14.93
CA LYS A 186 -3.52 -3.90 14.70
C LYS A 186 -2.91 -5.12 14.05
N VAL A 187 -2.12 -4.89 13.01
CA VAL A 187 -1.34 -5.93 12.32
C VAL A 187 0.12 -5.48 12.27
N MET A 188 1.03 -6.43 12.57
CA MET A 188 2.47 -6.24 12.49
C MET A 188 3.07 -7.34 11.63
N ILE A 189 3.95 -6.96 10.71
CA ILE A 189 4.70 -7.86 9.82
C ILE A 189 6.18 -7.64 10.10
N ASN A 190 6.83 -8.67 10.66
CA ASN A 190 8.24 -8.61 11.04
C ASN A 190 9.04 -9.59 10.19
N TYR A 191 10.18 -9.15 9.67
CA TYR A 191 11.08 -10.01 8.92
C TYR A 191 12.54 -9.53 9.03
N LEU A 192 13.46 -10.45 8.75
CA LEU A 192 14.88 -10.14 8.59
C LEU A 192 15.19 -9.91 7.11
N GLY A 193 15.65 -8.73 6.78
CA GLY A 193 15.93 -8.30 5.42
C GLY A 193 17.37 -7.84 5.22
N ASN A 194 17.64 -7.33 4.02
CA ASN A 194 18.94 -6.78 3.62
C ASN A 194 19.12 -5.30 4.03
N GLY A 195 18.22 -4.74 4.83
CA GLY A 195 18.25 -3.33 5.24
C GLY A 195 17.76 -2.33 4.19
N GLN A 196 17.29 -2.81 3.04
CA GLN A 196 16.79 -1.99 1.92
C GLN A 196 15.25 -1.95 1.87
N ALA A 197 14.58 -2.24 2.98
CA ALA A 197 13.13 -2.11 3.00
C ALA A 197 12.74 -0.64 2.77
N ASP A 198 11.71 -0.45 1.96
CA ASP A 198 11.12 0.87 1.78
C ASP A 198 10.56 1.34 3.12
N VAL A 199 11.16 2.37 3.69
CA VAL A 199 10.84 2.89 5.02
C VAL A 199 9.97 4.13 4.86
N ILE A 200 8.78 4.12 5.47
CA ILE A 200 7.88 5.28 5.50
C ILE A 200 8.04 5.98 6.86
N ASN A 201 9.11 6.76 7.05
CA ASN A 201 9.30 7.61 8.23
C ASN A 201 8.93 9.07 7.99
N GLU A 202 8.57 9.44 6.77
CA GLU A 202 8.31 10.82 6.37
C GLU A 202 6.90 10.96 5.80
N ASP A 203 6.45 12.21 5.66
CA ASP A 203 5.25 12.52 4.90
C ASP A 203 5.33 11.84 3.52
N ILE A 204 4.27 11.14 3.12
CA ILE A 204 4.15 10.40 1.86
C ILE A 204 4.65 11.21 0.63
N PHE A 205 4.55 12.54 0.71
CA PHE A 205 5.04 13.45 -0.33
C PHE A 205 6.57 13.48 -0.43
N SER A 206 7.26 13.45 0.71
CA SER A 206 8.72 13.40 0.75
C SER A 206 9.24 12.07 0.22
N TYR A 207 8.52 11.00 0.51
CA TYR A 207 8.82 9.66 0.02
C TYR A 207 8.66 9.61 -1.51
N LEU A 208 7.53 10.05 -2.07
CA LEU A 208 7.27 10.08 -3.50
C LEU A 208 8.27 10.96 -4.26
N GLN A 209 8.73 12.07 -3.68
CA GLN A 209 9.75 12.93 -4.29
C GLN A 209 11.15 12.31 -4.27
N LYS A 210 11.53 11.62 -3.19
CA LYS A 210 12.85 10.98 -3.07
C LYS A 210 12.98 9.75 -3.96
N ASP A 211 11.92 8.96 -4.08
CA ASP A 211 11.93 7.76 -4.89
C ASP A 211 11.81 8.03 -6.39
N ALA A 212 11.16 9.10 -6.80
CA ALA A 212 11.19 9.53 -8.21
C ALA A 212 12.63 9.72 -8.74
N LEU A 213 13.57 10.07 -7.88
CA LEU A 213 15.00 10.21 -8.22
C LEU A 213 15.79 8.89 -8.15
N LYS A 214 15.26 7.86 -7.48
CA LYS A 214 15.93 6.56 -7.27
C LYS A 214 15.33 5.41 -8.08
N MET A 215 14.16 5.63 -8.72
CA MET A 215 13.47 4.59 -9.49
C MET A 215 14.21 4.26 -10.79
N ASN A 216 15.23 3.46 -10.69
CA ASN A 216 15.80 2.72 -11.81
C ASN A 216 14.85 1.57 -12.20
N GLY A 217 13.66 1.92 -12.74
CA GLY A 217 12.81 0.95 -13.45
C GLY A 217 11.96 -0.01 -12.61
N ASP A 218 11.88 0.13 -11.28
CA ASP A 218 11.08 -0.77 -10.44
C ASP A 218 9.64 -0.24 -10.30
N VAL A 219 8.72 -0.84 -11.04
CA VAL A 219 7.27 -0.48 -11.12
C VAL A 219 6.53 -0.64 -9.76
N ASN A 220 7.18 -1.26 -8.77
CA ASN A 220 6.56 -1.63 -7.49
C ASN A 220 6.55 -0.51 -6.42
N GLY A 221 7.05 0.69 -6.71
CA GLY A 221 7.18 1.77 -5.72
C GLY A 221 5.87 2.43 -5.27
N LEU A 222 4.73 2.17 -5.91
CA LEU A 222 3.45 2.81 -5.55
C LEU A 222 2.65 2.08 -4.47
N GLY A 223 2.95 0.81 -4.19
CA GLY A 223 2.17 0.01 -3.24
C GLY A 223 2.09 0.60 -1.83
N LEU A 224 3.21 1.09 -1.30
CA LEU A 224 3.25 1.68 0.05
C LEU A 224 2.57 3.06 0.12
N PRO A 225 2.81 4.00 -0.81
CA PRO A 225 2.03 5.24 -0.90
C PRO A 225 0.52 5.01 -0.97
N ILE A 226 0.08 4.06 -1.78
CA ILE A 226 -1.33 3.67 -1.87
C ILE A 226 -1.83 3.13 -0.52
N SER A 227 -1.09 2.22 0.09
CA SER A 227 -1.41 1.67 1.41
C SER A 227 -1.55 2.76 2.47
N LYS A 228 -0.67 3.75 2.47
CA LYS A 228 -0.73 4.90 3.37
C LYS A 228 -1.97 5.76 3.12
N ALA A 229 -2.26 6.10 1.87
CA ALA A 229 -3.44 6.89 1.53
C ALA A 229 -4.74 6.18 1.94
N ILE A 230 -4.82 4.88 1.72
CA ILE A 230 -5.97 4.06 2.09
C ILE A 230 -6.14 4.00 3.61
N ILE A 231 -5.08 3.72 4.36
CA ILE A 231 -5.15 3.59 5.83
C ILE A 231 -5.52 4.94 6.48
N ASP A 232 -5.02 6.05 5.93
CA ASP A 232 -5.38 7.40 6.38
C ASP A 232 -6.86 7.71 6.12
N ALA A 233 -7.43 7.22 5.01
CA ALA A 233 -8.84 7.41 4.66
C ALA A 233 -9.80 6.71 5.64
N VAL A 234 -9.39 5.58 6.22
CA VAL A 234 -10.17 4.88 7.26
C VAL A 234 -9.85 5.39 8.69
N GLY A 235 -9.01 6.41 8.83
CA GLY A 235 -8.59 6.97 10.12
C GLY A 235 -7.61 6.08 10.88
N GLY A 236 -6.83 5.30 10.17
CA GLY A 236 -5.80 4.41 10.70
C GLY A 236 -4.40 5.01 10.71
N GLU A 237 -3.45 4.19 11.08
CA GLU A 237 -2.01 4.51 11.16
C GLU A 237 -1.23 3.42 10.44
N LEU A 238 -0.24 3.79 9.63
CA LEU A 238 0.71 2.87 8.97
C LEU A 238 2.12 3.38 9.23
N ASP A 239 2.97 2.48 9.67
CA ASP A 239 4.38 2.75 9.96
C ASP A 239 5.26 1.58 9.51
N ILE A 240 6.43 1.89 8.95
CA ILE A 240 7.42 0.90 8.52
C ILE A 240 8.79 1.37 8.95
N GLU A 241 9.43 0.59 9.81
CA GLU A 241 10.75 0.87 10.36
C GLU A 241 11.72 -0.27 10.10
N THR A 242 12.97 0.08 9.82
CA THR A 242 14.07 -0.89 9.81
C THR A 242 14.96 -0.64 11.02
N GLN A 243 15.03 -1.64 11.91
CA GLN A 243 15.84 -1.64 13.12
C GLN A 243 17.18 -2.34 12.84
N ASP A 244 18.29 -1.78 13.35
CA ASP A 244 19.65 -2.32 13.23
C ASP A 244 20.06 -2.69 11.78
N GLY A 245 19.49 -2.01 10.78
CA GLY A 245 19.79 -2.22 9.36
C GLY A 245 19.43 -3.60 8.81
N ARG A 246 18.68 -4.43 9.55
CA ARG A 246 18.29 -5.79 9.12
C ARG A 246 16.87 -6.19 9.45
N LYS A 247 16.38 -5.82 10.62
CA LYS A 247 15.04 -6.19 11.05
C LYS A 247 14.05 -5.13 10.62
N THR A 248 13.13 -5.48 9.73
CA THR A 248 12.04 -4.59 9.33
C THR A 248 10.76 -4.94 10.05
N VAL A 249 10.07 -3.91 10.52
CA VAL A 249 8.75 -3.97 11.17
C VAL A 249 7.82 -3.08 10.38
N ALA A 250 6.87 -3.67 9.66
CA ALA A 250 5.75 -2.94 9.07
C ALA A 250 4.53 -3.15 9.96
N GLN A 251 3.90 -2.07 10.41
CA GLN A 251 2.72 -2.15 11.26
C GLN A 251 1.65 -1.18 10.80
N PHE A 252 0.40 -1.62 10.92
CA PHE A 252 -0.75 -0.74 10.74
C PHE A 252 -1.81 -0.99 11.79
N TRP A 253 -2.59 0.04 12.05
CA TRP A 253 -3.77 0.00 12.89
C TRP A 253 -4.90 0.77 12.22
N PHE A 254 -6.14 0.30 12.36
CA PHE A 254 -7.32 1.06 11.98
C PHE A 254 -8.52 0.72 12.88
N PRO A 255 -9.43 1.71 13.10
CA PRO A 255 -10.62 1.50 13.92
C PRO A 255 -11.60 0.56 13.19
N CYS A 256 -12.05 -0.49 13.86
CA CYS A 256 -13.05 -1.40 13.31
C CYS A 256 -13.85 -2.08 14.42
N LYS A 257 -15.05 -2.58 14.08
CA LYS A 257 -15.85 -3.37 15.02
C LYS A 257 -15.30 -4.80 15.04
N MET A 258 -14.94 -5.27 16.24
CA MET A 258 -14.49 -6.64 16.47
C MET A 258 -15.41 -7.33 17.47
N ARG A 259 -15.71 -8.61 17.22
CA ARG A 259 -16.48 -9.48 18.14
C ARG A 259 -15.65 -10.71 18.44
N ASP A 260 -14.95 -10.70 19.56
CA ASP A 260 -14.23 -11.86 20.07
C ASP A 260 -15.04 -12.50 21.20
N LYS A 261 -15.51 -13.74 20.99
CA LYS A 261 -16.33 -14.47 21.96
C LYS A 261 -15.54 -14.92 23.20
N HIS A 262 -14.20 -14.83 23.19
CA HIS A 262 -13.35 -15.25 24.31
C HIS A 262 -13.12 -14.16 25.38
N LYS A 263 -13.45 -12.90 25.14
CA LYS A 263 -13.31 -11.79 26.11
C LYS A 263 -14.61 -11.46 26.87
N ARG A 264 -15.50 -12.45 27.06
CA ARG A 264 -16.59 -12.35 28.03
C ARG A 264 -16.24 -13.17 29.27
N ASN A 265 -15.40 -12.59 30.13
CA ASN A 265 -15.35 -12.78 31.58
C ASN A 265 -14.84 -11.50 32.22
#